data_710a49b884d213b00c654fec4b09619e
#
_entry.id   710a49b884d213b00c654fec4b09619e
#
_cell.length_a   1.000
_cell.length_b   1.000
_cell.length_c   1.000
_cell.angle_alpha   90.00
_cell.angle_beta   90.00
_cell.angle_gamma   90.00
#
_symmetry.space_group_name_H-M   'P 1'
#
loop_
_entity.id
_entity.type
_entity.pdbx_description
1 polymer ?
#
loop_
_entity_poly.entity_id
_entity_poly.type
_entity_poly.pdbx_seq_one_letter_code
_entity_poly.pdbx_strand_id
1 'polypeptide(L)'
;MNNIGRIIFGVGGIFFALNIMSDAMEPLKSVSAFQDYLATLGDKPIMGVLIGTGLTMLIQSSAAIIGILQGLYAGNLLDLQGSIPILLGSNIGTCITAVLASIGSNIAAKCVAAAHILLNVIGTVLFMVLLLPFTSLMEWMQSSLDLTPAMTVAFAHGTFNITNTILLFPFIGTLAYNVTKLIPGQDEVAKYEAIYLDKILLKQAPAIALGNAKKELIHLGAYATQAFEAAFLFVETSNEKYADKTQKFEDTINNVDEELTKYLIELSSEQLNQHESEILSSLLDSSRDLERIGDHSIGLVRLMEHNISKDITFSPAAVKEIDQL
;
A
#
# COMPACT_ATOMS: atom_id res chain seq x y z
N MET A 1 -14.33 -25.69 9.27
CA MET A 1 -14.06 -25.68 10.73
C MET A 1 -12.62 -25.31 11.08
N ASN A 2 -11.58 -25.69 10.30
CA ASN A 2 -10.18 -25.39 10.64
C ASN A 2 -9.81 -23.90 10.73
N ASN A 3 -10.46 -23.02 9.97
CA ASN A 3 -10.10 -21.58 9.97
C ASN A 3 -10.61 -20.84 11.20
N ILE A 4 -11.80 -21.18 11.70
CA ILE A 4 -12.35 -20.58 12.94
C ILE A 4 -11.47 -20.98 14.14
N GLY A 5 -11.06 -22.24 14.21
CA GLY A 5 -10.15 -22.71 15.26
C GLY A 5 -8.80 -21.97 15.26
N ARG A 6 -8.25 -21.68 14.07
CA ARG A 6 -7.01 -20.89 13.94
C ARG A 6 -7.20 -19.45 14.39
N ILE A 7 -8.33 -18.83 14.08
CA ILE A 7 -8.65 -17.47 14.52
C ILE A 7 -8.76 -17.42 16.04
N ILE A 8 -9.51 -18.35 16.67
CA ILE A 8 -9.68 -18.40 18.12
C ILE A 8 -8.32 -18.65 18.81
N PHE A 9 -7.51 -19.56 18.27
CA PHE A 9 -6.18 -19.83 18.78
C PHE A 9 -5.27 -18.59 18.68
N GLY A 10 -5.28 -17.90 17.54
CA GLY A 10 -4.52 -16.66 17.34
C GLY A 10 -4.93 -15.56 18.31
N VAL A 11 -6.23 -15.34 18.50
CA VAL A 11 -6.76 -14.36 19.47
C VAL A 11 -6.36 -14.75 20.90
N GLY A 12 -6.52 -16.01 21.28
CA GLY A 12 -6.09 -16.51 22.60
C GLY A 12 -4.58 -16.35 22.82
N GLY A 13 -3.77 -16.60 21.78
CA GLY A 13 -2.32 -16.39 21.81
C GLY A 13 -1.93 -14.93 22.04
N ILE A 14 -2.65 -13.98 21.46
CA ILE A 14 -2.42 -12.53 21.71
C ILE A 14 -2.68 -12.19 23.17
N PHE A 15 -3.81 -12.61 23.74
CA PHE A 15 -4.11 -12.35 25.15
C PHE A 15 -3.13 -13.01 26.10
N PHE A 16 -2.69 -14.24 25.79
CA PHE A 16 -1.68 -14.94 26.55
C PHE A 16 -0.33 -14.20 26.52
N ALA A 17 0.10 -13.73 25.35
CA ALA A 17 1.32 -12.95 25.19
C ALA A 17 1.25 -11.61 25.96
N LEU A 18 0.11 -10.91 25.93
CA LEU A 18 -0.10 -9.69 26.70
C LEU A 18 0.02 -9.92 28.22
N ASN A 19 -0.51 -11.04 28.74
CA ASN A 19 -0.36 -11.38 30.16
C ASN A 19 1.10 -11.66 30.52
N ILE A 20 1.82 -12.47 29.72
CA ILE A 20 3.25 -12.73 29.95
C ILE A 20 4.06 -11.42 29.93
N MET A 21 3.74 -10.51 29.01
CA MET A 21 4.40 -9.21 28.94
C MET A 21 4.14 -8.35 30.19
N SER A 22 2.89 -8.33 30.70
CA SER A 22 2.56 -7.63 31.94
C SER A 22 3.33 -8.21 33.14
N ASP A 23 3.39 -9.53 33.26
CA ASP A 23 4.14 -10.22 34.33
C ASP A 23 5.64 -9.95 34.25
N ALA A 24 6.20 -9.92 33.03
CA ALA A 24 7.63 -9.62 32.79
C ALA A 24 7.99 -8.17 33.16
N MET A 25 7.02 -7.26 33.18
CA MET A 25 7.24 -5.87 33.60
C MET A 25 7.16 -5.64 35.10
N GLU A 26 6.62 -6.60 35.87
CA GLU A 26 6.45 -6.47 37.30
C GLU A 26 7.76 -6.22 38.07
N PRO A 27 8.89 -6.90 37.77
CA PRO A 27 10.18 -6.61 38.42
C PRO A 27 10.67 -5.19 38.20
N LEU A 28 10.32 -4.52 37.09
CA LEU A 28 10.71 -3.14 36.79
C LEU A 28 10.10 -2.14 37.77
N LYS A 29 8.98 -2.48 38.42
CA LYS A 29 8.36 -1.68 39.49
C LYS A 29 9.26 -1.46 40.68
N SER A 30 10.25 -2.31 40.90
CA SER A 30 11.21 -2.22 42.03
C SER A 30 12.50 -1.48 41.69
N VAL A 31 12.69 -1.11 40.40
CA VAL A 31 13.92 -0.44 39.92
C VAL A 31 13.71 1.08 39.95
N SER A 32 14.28 1.76 40.97
CA SER A 32 14.12 3.21 41.17
C SER A 32 14.56 4.03 39.94
N ALA A 33 15.71 3.69 39.34
CA ALA A 33 16.21 4.38 38.14
C ALA A 33 15.20 4.28 36.95
N PHE A 34 14.46 3.20 36.84
CA PHE A 34 13.42 3.03 35.83
C PHE A 34 12.20 3.88 36.13
N GLN A 35 11.75 3.91 37.41
CA GLN A 35 10.65 4.77 37.86
C GLN A 35 10.99 6.26 37.64
N ASP A 36 12.18 6.70 38.02
CA ASP A 36 12.63 8.09 37.83
C ASP A 36 12.68 8.47 36.35
N TYR A 37 13.09 7.54 35.49
CA TYR A 37 13.11 7.75 34.05
C TYR A 37 11.70 7.90 33.48
N LEU A 38 10.76 7.03 33.87
CA LEU A 38 9.37 7.10 33.42
C LEU A 38 8.67 8.37 33.94
N ALA A 39 8.92 8.77 35.18
CA ALA A 39 8.38 10.02 35.74
C ALA A 39 8.82 11.25 34.91
N THR A 40 10.07 11.26 34.41
CA THR A 40 10.55 12.36 33.56
C THR A 40 9.86 12.43 32.20
N LEU A 41 9.20 11.36 31.74
CA LEU A 41 8.49 11.33 30.46
C LEU A 41 7.18 12.11 30.50
N GLY A 42 6.48 12.13 31.65
CA GLY A 42 5.29 12.96 31.86
C GLY A 42 5.62 14.46 31.71
N ASP A 43 6.78 14.88 32.20
CA ASP A 43 7.24 16.27 32.14
C ASP A 43 7.88 16.66 30.77
N LYS A 44 8.24 15.67 29.96
CA LYS A 44 8.93 15.86 28.67
C LYS A 44 8.22 15.15 27.51
N PRO A 45 7.04 15.63 27.12
CA PRO A 45 6.22 14.92 26.14
C PRO A 45 6.90 14.74 24.76
N ILE A 46 7.76 15.68 24.35
CA ILE A 46 8.55 15.53 23.10
C ILE A 46 9.50 14.30 23.18
N MET A 47 10.07 14.06 24.36
CA MET A 47 10.92 12.87 24.57
C MET A 47 10.08 11.59 24.48
N GLY A 48 8.84 11.61 24.99
CA GLY A 48 7.89 10.51 24.83
C GLY A 48 7.63 10.17 23.36
N VAL A 49 7.37 11.20 22.54
CA VAL A 49 7.20 11.02 21.07
C VAL A 49 8.45 10.40 20.43
N LEU A 50 9.64 10.90 20.75
CA LEU A 50 10.90 10.38 20.18
C LEU A 50 11.14 8.92 20.58
N ILE A 51 10.87 8.56 21.84
CA ILE A 51 11.01 7.20 22.35
C ILE A 51 10.00 6.28 21.67
N GLY A 52 8.72 6.67 21.60
CA GLY A 52 7.68 5.90 20.94
C GLY A 52 8.02 5.66 19.46
N THR A 53 8.49 6.69 18.76
CA THR A 53 8.94 6.60 17.37
C THR A 53 10.12 5.62 17.24
N GLY A 54 11.18 5.81 18.02
CA GLY A 54 12.39 4.98 17.95
C GLY A 54 12.13 3.51 18.29
N LEU A 55 11.39 3.24 19.37
CA LEU A 55 11.04 1.87 19.76
C LEU A 55 10.18 1.18 18.70
N THR A 56 9.20 1.89 18.13
CA THR A 56 8.34 1.31 17.08
C THR A 56 9.13 1.05 15.79
N MET A 57 10.07 1.93 15.42
CA MET A 57 10.97 1.70 14.28
C MET A 57 11.84 0.45 14.47
N LEU A 58 12.32 0.22 15.68
CA LEU A 58 13.16 -0.94 16.00
C LEU A 58 12.36 -2.25 16.04
N ILE A 59 11.20 -2.22 16.70
CA ILE A 59 10.36 -3.41 16.90
C ILE A 59 9.48 -3.68 15.67
N GLN A 60 9.23 -2.65 14.84
CA GLN A 60 8.34 -2.68 13.66
C GLN A 60 6.90 -3.11 14.00
N SER A 61 6.45 -2.87 15.23
CA SER A 61 5.12 -3.20 15.71
C SER A 61 4.60 -2.16 16.70
N SER A 62 3.70 -1.30 16.26
CA SER A 62 3.00 -0.37 17.15
C SER A 62 2.10 -1.09 18.15
N ALA A 63 1.52 -2.23 17.78
CA ALA A 63 0.71 -3.04 18.68
C ALA A 63 1.53 -3.54 19.89
N ALA A 64 2.80 -3.92 19.68
CA ALA A 64 3.69 -4.30 20.77
C ALA A 64 3.96 -3.10 21.71
N ILE A 65 4.23 -1.92 21.17
CA ILE A 65 4.44 -0.70 21.98
C ILE A 65 3.16 -0.33 22.76
N ILE A 66 2.00 -0.41 22.14
CA ILE A 66 0.71 -0.15 22.80
C ILE A 66 0.52 -1.17 23.94
N GLY A 67 0.81 -2.45 23.73
CA GLY A 67 0.74 -3.45 24.77
C GLY A 67 1.69 -3.14 25.96
N ILE A 68 2.93 -2.70 25.68
CA ILE A 68 3.86 -2.22 26.73
C ILE A 68 3.25 -1.05 27.50
N LEU A 69 2.67 -0.05 26.81
CA LEU A 69 2.04 1.09 27.45
C LEU A 69 0.83 0.67 28.31
N GLN A 70 0.04 -0.28 27.85
CA GLN A 70 -1.07 -0.85 28.61
C GLN A 70 -0.58 -1.48 29.92
N GLY A 71 0.51 -2.25 29.87
CA GLY A 71 1.13 -2.86 31.06
C GLY A 71 1.72 -1.81 32.02
N LEU A 72 2.41 -0.80 31.50
CA LEU A 72 2.98 0.29 32.31
C LEU A 72 1.90 1.13 33.01
N TYR A 73 0.84 1.48 32.28
CA TYR A 73 -0.26 2.26 32.84
C TYR A 73 -1.07 1.44 33.83
N ALA A 74 -1.42 0.19 33.53
CA ALA A 74 -2.11 -0.71 34.46
C ALA A 74 -1.28 -1.00 35.72
N GLY A 75 0.05 -1.01 35.61
CA GLY A 75 0.97 -1.18 36.71
C GLY A 75 1.23 0.09 37.54
N ASN A 76 0.63 1.23 37.21
CA ASN A 76 0.90 2.55 37.80
C ASN A 76 2.38 2.98 37.71
N LEU A 77 3.09 2.51 36.69
CA LEU A 77 4.48 2.88 36.40
C LEU A 77 4.57 4.15 35.52
N LEU A 78 3.58 4.36 34.68
CA LEU A 78 3.47 5.51 33.81
C LEU A 78 2.02 6.01 33.85
N ASP A 79 1.85 7.32 34.00
CA ASP A 79 0.52 7.94 33.92
C ASP A 79 0.02 8.07 32.47
N LEU A 80 -1.23 8.52 32.32
CA LEU A 80 -1.82 8.69 30.99
C LEU A 80 -1.14 9.85 30.23
N GLN A 81 -0.72 10.90 30.93
CA GLN A 81 -0.05 12.04 30.35
C GLN A 81 1.31 11.68 29.75
N GLY A 82 2.05 10.76 30.38
CA GLY A 82 3.30 10.22 29.83
C GLY A 82 3.08 9.15 28.74
N SER A 83 2.00 8.38 28.85
CA SER A 83 1.67 7.31 27.88
C SER A 83 1.26 7.85 26.51
N ILE A 84 0.44 8.92 26.46
CA ILE A 84 -0.08 9.48 25.21
C ILE A 84 1.02 9.94 24.26
N PRO A 85 2.06 10.70 24.67
CA PRO A 85 3.16 11.10 23.77
C PRO A 85 3.90 9.91 23.15
N ILE A 86 4.13 8.84 23.92
CA ILE A 86 4.79 7.63 23.43
C ILE A 86 3.89 6.93 22.38
N LEU A 87 2.57 6.87 22.64
CA LEU A 87 1.57 6.35 21.72
C LEU A 87 1.56 7.15 20.41
N LEU A 88 1.56 8.48 20.48
CA LEU A 88 1.62 9.35 19.31
C LEU A 88 2.89 9.11 18.50
N GLY A 89 4.04 8.99 19.18
CA GLY A 89 5.30 8.65 18.55
C GLY A 89 5.29 7.28 17.87
N SER A 90 4.62 6.29 18.45
CA SER A 90 4.52 4.96 17.87
C SER A 90 3.82 4.96 16.50
N ASN A 91 2.87 5.86 16.27
CA ASN A 91 2.24 6.03 14.97
C ASN A 91 3.22 6.55 13.89
N ILE A 92 4.12 7.49 14.26
CA ILE A 92 5.20 7.91 13.35
C ILE A 92 6.14 6.75 13.07
N GLY A 93 6.54 6.01 14.13
CA GLY A 93 7.44 4.86 14.00
C GLY A 93 6.93 3.76 13.08
N THR A 94 5.61 3.56 13.01
CA THR A 94 4.97 2.57 12.12
C THR A 94 5.26 2.85 10.64
N CYS A 95 5.50 4.11 10.27
CA CYS A 95 5.77 4.49 8.88
C CYS A 95 7.08 3.89 8.33
N ILE A 96 7.99 3.42 9.19
CA ILE A 96 9.27 2.83 8.75
C ILE A 96 9.06 1.64 7.81
N THR A 97 8.03 0.84 8.03
CA THR A 97 7.73 -0.32 7.16
C THR A 97 7.37 0.11 5.74
N ALA A 98 6.58 1.18 5.59
CA ALA A 98 6.26 1.75 4.29
C ALA A 98 7.49 2.38 3.63
N VAL A 99 8.36 3.04 4.40
CA VAL A 99 9.63 3.59 3.91
C VAL A 99 10.53 2.48 3.38
N LEU A 100 10.75 1.42 4.16
CA LEU A 100 11.57 0.27 3.74
C LEU A 100 11.01 -0.40 2.48
N ALA A 101 9.69 -0.60 2.42
CA ALA A 101 9.03 -1.17 1.24
C ALA A 101 9.12 -0.27 0.00
N SER A 102 9.28 1.05 0.17
CA SER A 102 9.43 1.99 -0.94
C SER A 102 10.85 2.09 -1.50
N ILE A 103 11.84 1.52 -0.80
CA ILE A 103 13.24 1.49 -1.28
C ILE A 103 13.32 0.60 -2.53
N GLY A 104 13.78 1.18 -3.64
CA GLY A 104 13.83 0.48 -4.91
C GLY A 104 12.51 0.42 -5.69
N SER A 105 11.38 0.85 -5.08
CA SER A 105 10.08 0.89 -5.73
C SER A 105 9.90 2.12 -6.62
N ASN A 106 8.79 2.14 -7.35
CA ASN A 106 8.36 3.24 -8.20
C ASN A 106 8.05 4.53 -7.41
N ILE A 107 7.87 5.64 -8.12
CA ILE A 107 7.61 6.95 -7.51
C ILE A 107 6.27 6.98 -6.78
N ALA A 108 5.25 6.28 -7.32
CA ALA A 108 3.94 6.18 -6.69
C ALA A 108 4.04 5.54 -5.29
N ALA A 109 4.79 4.44 -5.13
CA ALA A 109 5.04 3.80 -3.84
C ALA A 109 5.77 4.73 -2.84
N LYS A 110 6.79 5.48 -3.31
CA LYS A 110 7.50 6.49 -2.51
C LYS A 110 6.56 7.62 -2.07
N CYS A 111 5.67 8.08 -2.95
CA CYS A 111 4.66 9.07 -2.62
C CYS A 111 3.69 8.56 -1.56
N VAL A 112 3.24 7.30 -1.63
CA VAL A 112 2.37 6.69 -0.61
C VAL A 112 3.09 6.62 0.74
N ALA A 113 4.35 6.18 0.78
CA ALA A 113 5.15 6.15 2.00
C ALA A 113 5.32 7.54 2.62
N ALA A 114 5.62 8.56 1.80
CA ALA A 114 5.75 9.94 2.26
C ALA A 114 4.40 10.53 2.74
N ALA A 115 3.29 10.23 2.06
CA ALA A 115 1.95 10.61 2.51
C ALA A 115 1.62 10.02 3.88
N HIS A 116 1.97 8.74 4.10
CA HIS A 116 1.79 8.06 5.38
C HIS A 116 2.59 8.73 6.50
N ILE A 117 3.88 9.06 6.26
CA ILE A 117 4.69 9.79 7.22
C ILE A 117 4.06 11.16 7.53
N LEU A 118 3.74 11.92 6.48
CA LEU A 118 3.24 13.29 6.62
C LEU A 118 1.93 13.32 7.41
N LEU A 119 1.01 12.37 7.15
CA LEU A 119 -0.25 12.24 7.86
C LEU A 119 -0.04 11.94 9.35
N ASN A 120 0.87 11.03 9.70
CA ASN A 120 1.17 10.70 11.10
C ASN A 120 1.94 11.82 11.82
N VAL A 121 2.85 12.51 11.14
CA VAL A 121 3.57 13.65 11.73
C VAL A 121 2.61 14.82 11.98
N ILE A 122 1.77 15.19 11.02
CA ILE A 122 0.78 16.26 11.20
C ILE A 122 -0.18 15.92 12.34
N GLY A 123 -0.70 14.69 12.37
CA GLY A 123 -1.57 14.22 13.45
C GLY A 123 -0.89 14.29 14.81
N THR A 124 0.35 13.80 14.90
CA THR A 124 1.12 13.85 16.14
C THR A 124 1.36 15.29 16.61
N VAL A 125 1.75 16.20 15.72
CA VAL A 125 1.94 17.63 16.06
C VAL A 125 0.63 18.24 16.55
N LEU A 126 -0.49 17.98 15.87
CA LEU A 126 -1.80 18.48 16.24
C LEU A 126 -2.19 18.01 17.66
N PHE A 127 -2.06 16.71 17.93
CA PHE A 127 -2.43 16.14 19.23
C PHE A 127 -1.43 16.46 20.34
N MET A 128 -0.17 16.75 20.00
CA MET A 128 0.79 17.29 20.96
C MET A 128 0.42 18.71 21.40
N VAL A 129 -0.09 19.55 20.51
CA VAL A 129 -0.67 20.87 20.88
C VAL A 129 -1.90 20.71 21.74
N LEU A 130 -2.71 19.69 21.45
CA LEU A 130 -3.94 19.36 22.18
C LEU A 130 -3.71 18.32 23.31
N LEU A 131 -2.48 18.11 23.76
CA LEU A 131 -2.14 17.04 24.70
C LEU A 131 -2.99 17.08 25.97
N LEU A 132 -3.07 18.22 26.63
CA LEU A 132 -3.85 18.38 27.88
C LEU A 132 -5.34 18.12 27.67
N PRO A 133 -6.05 18.77 26.72
CA PRO A 133 -7.47 18.48 26.51
C PRO A 133 -7.71 17.04 26.03
N PHE A 134 -6.80 16.45 25.29
CA PHE A 134 -6.93 15.04 24.86
C PHE A 134 -6.74 14.08 26.04
N THR A 135 -5.77 14.31 26.89
CA THR A 135 -5.57 13.53 28.13
C THR A 135 -6.82 13.63 29.03
N SER A 136 -7.33 14.83 29.26
CA SER A 136 -8.55 15.03 30.06
C SER A 136 -9.77 14.33 29.45
N LEU A 137 -9.89 14.30 28.13
CA LEU A 137 -10.95 13.55 27.45
C LEU A 137 -10.82 12.05 27.71
N MET A 138 -9.60 11.51 27.67
CA MET A 138 -9.37 10.08 27.92
C MET A 138 -9.63 9.71 29.38
N GLU A 139 -9.27 10.56 30.34
CA GLU A 139 -9.58 10.40 31.78
C GLU A 139 -11.09 10.44 32.01
N TRP A 140 -11.79 11.37 31.36
CA TRP A 140 -13.26 11.43 31.43
C TRP A 140 -13.89 10.17 30.82
N MET A 141 -13.40 9.69 29.68
CA MET A 141 -13.87 8.42 29.08
C MET A 141 -13.61 7.24 30.01
N GLN A 142 -12.43 7.19 30.62
CA GLN A 142 -12.06 6.13 31.55
C GLN A 142 -13.05 6.07 32.72
N SER A 143 -13.36 7.20 33.33
CA SER A 143 -14.29 7.25 34.47
C SER A 143 -15.76 7.06 34.08
N SER A 144 -16.18 7.59 32.92
CA SER A 144 -17.59 7.53 32.49
C SER A 144 -17.99 6.18 31.88
N LEU A 145 -17.05 5.47 31.26
CA LEU A 145 -17.29 4.18 30.65
C LEU A 145 -16.71 3.00 31.45
N ASP A 146 -16.22 3.28 32.68
CA ASP A 146 -15.58 2.28 33.56
C ASP A 146 -14.49 1.46 32.85
N LEU A 147 -13.65 2.17 32.08
CA LEU A 147 -12.57 1.50 31.31
C LEU A 147 -11.43 1.10 32.24
N THR A 148 -10.91 -0.10 32.02
CA THR A 148 -9.64 -0.48 32.64
C THR A 148 -8.50 0.39 32.10
N PRO A 149 -7.38 0.56 32.83
CA PRO A 149 -6.21 1.31 32.32
C PRO A 149 -5.73 0.84 30.96
N ALA A 150 -5.68 -0.48 30.74
CA ALA A 150 -5.29 -1.06 29.45
C ALA A 150 -6.27 -0.67 28.33
N MET A 151 -7.58 -0.70 28.60
CA MET A 151 -8.60 -0.26 27.64
C MET A 151 -8.47 1.22 27.34
N THR A 152 -8.15 2.07 28.33
CA THR A 152 -7.99 3.51 28.14
C THR A 152 -6.89 3.83 27.14
N VAL A 153 -5.75 3.15 27.19
CA VAL A 153 -4.66 3.29 26.20
C VAL A 153 -5.13 2.86 24.81
N ALA A 154 -5.87 1.75 24.70
CA ALA A 154 -6.42 1.29 23.42
C ALA A 154 -7.45 2.29 22.85
N PHE A 155 -8.31 2.85 23.69
CA PHE A 155 -9.26 3.90 23.29
C PHE A 155 -8.55 5.19 22.87
N ALA A 156 -7.49 5.59 23.59
CA ALA A 156 -6.67 6.73 23.20
C ALA A 156 -6.07 6.54 21.80
N HIS A 157 -5.52 5.35 21.50
CA HIS A 157 -5.01 5.01 20.18
C HIS A 157 -6.09 5.05 19.09
N GLY A 158 -7.24 4.43 19.34
CA GLY A 158 -8.37 4.43 18.42
C GLY A 158 -8.92 5.83 18.17
N THR A 159 -9.15 6.60 19.23
CA THR A 159 -9.66 7.98 19.16
C THR A 159 -8.70 8.89 18.38
N PHE A 160 -7.39 8.80 18.65
CA PHE A 160 -6.38 9.53 17.89
C PHE A 160 -6.49 9.22 16.38
N ASN A 161 -6.43 7.93 15.99
CA ASN A 161 -6.41 7.56 14.58
C ASN A 161 -7.71 7.93 13.85
N ILE A 162 -8.87 7.69 14.47
CA ILE A 162 -10.17 8.04 13.89
C ILE A 162 -10.30 9.55 13.73
N THR A 163 -10.00 10.31 14.78
CA THR A 163 -10.10 11.78 14.74
C THR A 163 -9.11 12.38 13.75
N ASN A 164 -7.86 11.91 13.75
CA ASN A 164 -6.85 12.35 12.79
C ASN A 164 -7.29 12.10 11.33
N THR A 165 -7.85 10.93 11.06
CA THR A 165 -8.37 10.59 9.73
C THR A 165 -9.51 11.52 9.33
N ILE A 166 -10.50 11.73 10.21
CA ILE A 166 -11.64 12.61 9.93
C ILE A 166 -11.18 14.06 9.69
N LEU A 167 -10.26 14.55 10.51
CA LEU A 167 -9.73 15.93 10.38
C LEU A 167 -8.91 16.14 9.11
N LEU A 168 -8.11 15.15 8.71
CA LEU A 168 -7.23 15.28 7.54
C LEU A 168 -7.89 14.86 6.23
N PHE A 169 -9.01 14.12 6.27
CA PHE A 169 -9.73 13.67 5.08
C PHE A 169 -10.06 14.79 4.07
N PRO A 170 -10.58 15.99 4.50
CA PRO A 170 -10.85 17.09 3.58
C PRO A 170 -9.61 17.65 2.89
N PHE A 171 -8.42 17.41 3.45
CA PHE A 171 -7.14 17.94 2.95
C PHE A 171 -6.35 16.92 2.13
N ILE A 172 -6.95 15.78 1.77
CA ILE A 172 -6.26 14.69 1.06
C ILE A 172 -5.66 15.15 -0.28
N GLY A 173 -6.37 16.02 -1.01
CA GLY A 173 -5.86 16.61 -2.25
C GLY A 173 -4.64 17.50 -2.05
N THR A 174 -4.64 18.31 -0.98
CA THR A 174 -3.50 19.14 -0.60
C THR A 174 -2.31 18.29 -0.16
N LEU A 175 -2.57 17.22 0.58
CA LEU A 175 -1.56 16.25 1.01
C LEU A 175 -0.89 15.59 -0.21
N ALA A 176 -1.70 15.09 -1.14
CA ALA A 176 -1.22 14.47 -2.38
C ALA A 176 -0.38 15.45 -3.21
N TYR A 177 -0.84 16.70 -3.39
CA TYR A 177 -0.09 17.74 -4.08
C TYR A 177 1.27 18.03 -3.43
N ASN A 178 1.33 18.16 -2.11
CA ASN A 178 2.59 18.40 -1.41
C ASN A 178 3.54 17.23 -1.52
N VAL A 179 3.04 16.01 -1.41
CA VAL A 179 3.85 14.78 -1.52
C VAL A 179 4.45 14.63 -2.93
N THR A 180 3.65 14.85 -3.98
CA THR A 180 4.16 14.79 -5.36
C THR A 180 5.17 15.88 -5.67
N LYS A 181 5.10 17.02 -4.96
CA LYS A 181 6.10 18.07 -5.05
C LYS A 181 7.39 17.77 -4.28
N LEU A 182 7.28 17.05 -3.15
CA LEU A 182 8.43 16.61 -2.34
C LEU A 182 9.22 15.48 -3.00
N ILE A 183 8.51 14.60 -3.72
CA ILE A 183 9.10 13.47 -4.46
C ILE A 183 8.87 13.74 -5.95
N PRO A 184 9.70 14.59 -6.57
CA PRO A 184 9.57 14.90 -7.97
C PRO A 184 10.00 13.69 -8.80
N GLY A 185 9.30 13.47 -9.90
CA GLY A 185 9.57 12.43 -10.87
C GLY A 185 8.24 11.93 -11.43
N GLN A 186 8.33 11.26 -12.51
CA GLN A 186 7.24 10.43 -13.04
C GLN A 186 7.82 9.03 -13.06
N ASP A 187 7.04 8.06 -12.63
CA ASP A 187 7.36 6.69 -12.97
C ASP A 187 7.56 6.69 -14.48
N GLU A 188 8.65 6.13 -14.95
CA GLU A 188 8.82 5.80 -16.36
C GLU A 188 7.85 4.64 -16.72
N VAL A 189 6.58 4.84 -16.47
CA VAL A 189 5.57 4.30 -17.36
C VAL A 189 5.84 5.10 -18.62
N ALA A 190 6.42 4.48 -19.63
CA ALA A 190 6.48 5.07 -20.94
C ALA A 190 5.04 5.58 -21.18
N LYS A 191 4.82 6.90 -21.08
CA LYS A 191 3.55 7.48 -21.47
C LYS A 191 3.41 7.08 -22.90
N TYR A 192 2.66 5.99 -23.11
CA TYR A 192 2.30 5.63 -24.44
C TYR A 192 1.45 6.79 -24.95
N GLU A 193 2.00 7.56 -25.88
CA GLU A 193 1.23 8.49 -26.68
C GLU A 193 0.78 7.71 -27.91
N ALA A 194 -0.53 7.55 -28.05
CA ALA A 194 -1.12 6.89 -29.19
C ALA A 194 -0.61 7.58 -30.49
N ILE A 195 0.08 6.82 -31.33
CA ILE A 195 0.72 7.36 -32.52
C ILE A 195 -0.31 7.67 -33.61
N TYR A 196 -1.36 6.87 -33.68
CA TYR A 196 -2.34 6.92 -34.77
C TYR A 196 -3.71 7.46 -34.40
N LEU A 197 -4.01 7.64 -33.09
CA LEU A 197 -5.33 8.03 -32.59
C LEU A 197 -5.54 9.55 -32.65
N ASP A 198 -5.83 10.11 -33.82
CA ASP A 198 -6.13 11.52 -34.00
C ASP A 198 -7.63 11.80 -33.79
N LYS A 199 -7.96 12.52 -32.71
CA LYS A 199 -9.34 12.89 -32.35
C LYS A 199 -10.02 13.82 -33.36
N ILE A 200 -9.26 14.56 -34.17
CA ILE A 200 -9.81 15.44 -35.19
C ILE A 200 -10.49 14.60 -36.29
N LEU A 201 -9.90 13.46 -36.61
CA LEU A 201 -10.41 12.56 -37.66
C LEU A 201 -11.70 11.86 -37.30
N LEU A 202 -12.05 11.74 -36.00
CA LEU A 202 -13.29 11.12 -35.55
C LEU A 202 -14.51 11.74 -36.23
N LYS A 203 -14.56 13.08 -36.26
CA LYS A 203 -15.69 13.83 -36.87
C LYS A 203 -15.51 14.13 -38.35
N GLN A 204 -14.28 14.37 -38.81
CA GLN A 204 -14.03 14.81 -40.17
C GLN A 204 -13.93 13.67 -41.19
N ALA A 205 -13.42 12.50 -40.77
CA ALA A 205 -13.19 11.36 -41.64
C ALA A 205 -13.25 10.03 -40.86
N PRO A 206 -14.45 9.58 -40.41
CA PRO A 206 -14.60 8.37 -39.57
C PRO A 206 -13.95 7.11 -40.16
N ALA A 207 -14.03 6.91 -41.47
CA ALA A 207 -13.39 5.78 -42.15
C ALA A 207 -11.85 5.78 -42.03
N ILE A 208 -11.22 6.96 -42.04
CA ILE A 208 -9.76 7.11 -41.85
C ILE A 208 -9.44 6.90 -40.37
N ALA A 209 -10.26 7.41 -39.46
CA ALA A 209 -10.11 7.19 -38.03
C ALA A 209 -10.15 5.69 -37.68
N LEU A 210 -11.06 4.94 -38.29
CA LEU A 210 -11.15 3.47 -38.15
C LEU A 210 -9.90 2.75 -38.66
N GLY A 211 -9.36 3.21 -39.81
CA GLY A 211 -8.10 2.69 -40.38
C GLY A 211 -6.89 2.96 -39.46
N ASN A 212 -6.87 4.10 -38.77
CA ASN A 212 -5.84 4.45 -37.82
C ASN A 212 -5.97 3.64 -36.52
N ALA A 213 -7.19 3.42 -36.02
CA ALA A 213 -7.42 2.52 -34.90
C ALA A 213 -6.92 1.10 -35.18
N LYS A 214 -7.09 0.61 -36.40
CA LYS A 214 -6.51 -0.69 -36.81
C LYS A 214 -4.98 -0.71 -36.75
N LYS A 215 -4.32 0.38 -37.13
CA LYS A 215 -2.84 0.46 -37.00
C LYS A 215 -2.40 0.45 -35.53
N GLU A 216 -3.15 1.13 -34.67
CA GLU A 216 -2.88 1.13 -33.25
C GLU A 216 -3.06 -0.26 -32.63
N LEU A 217 -4.10 -0.99 -33.05
CA LEU A 217 -4.28 -2.38 -32.63
C LEU A 217 -3.11 -3.30 -33.04
N ILE A 218 -2.52 -3.07 -34.21
CA ILE A 218 -1.32 -3.82 -34.64
C ILE A 218 -0.13 -3.51 -33.73
N HIS A 219 0.01 -2.25 -33.29
CA HIS A 219 1.01 -1.87 -32.31
C HIS A 219 0.79 -2.57 -30.96
N LEU A 220 -0.45 -2.60 -30.49
CA LEU A 220 -0.84 -3.32 -29.29
C LEU A 220 -0.44 -4.81 -29.37
N GLY A 221 -0.70 -5.45 -30.53
CA GLY A 221 -0.30 -6.83 -30.79
C GLY A 221 1.22 -7.04 -30.71
N ALA A 222 2.03 -6.08 -31.18
CA ALA A 222 3.47 -6.16 -31.06
C ALA A 222 3.94 -6.09 -29.59
N TYR A 223 3.30 -5.27 -28.77
CA TYR A 223 3.60 -5.22 -27.33
C TYR A 223 3.17 -6.50 -26.61
N ALA A 224 1.99 -7.04 -26.92
CA ALA A 224 1.52 -8.30 -26.36
C ALA A 224 2.48 -9.46 -26.67
N THR A 225 2.99 -9.53 -27.89
CA THR A 225 4.01 -10.52 -28.30
C THR A 225 5.29 -10.35 -27.48
N GLN A 226 5.79 -9.11 -27.34
CA GLN A 226 7.00 -8.84 -26.58
C GLN A 226 6.84 -9.12 -25.07
N ALA A 227 5.63 -8.88 -24.51
CA ALA A 227 5.32 -9.22 -23.13
C ALA A 227 5.39 -10.73 -22.91
N PHE A 228 4.78 -11.50 -23.82
CA PHE A 228 4.81 -12.96 -23.76
C PHE A 228 6.23 -13.52 -23.90
N GLU A 229 7.00 -13.04 -24.88
CA GLU A 229 8.41 -13.44 -25.04
C GLU A 229 9.25 -13.14 -23.81
N ALA A 230 9.08 -11.96 -23.21
CA ALA A 230 9.80 -11.60 -21.98
C ALA A 230 9.40 -12.49 -20.80
N ALA A 231 8.10 -12.79 -20.63
CA ALA A 231 7.62 -13.70 -19.60
C ALA A 231 8.18 -15.11 -19.76
N PHE A 232 8.24 -15.60 -21.00
CA PHE A 232 8.81 -16.91 -21.30
C PHE A 232 10.31 -16.97 -21.00
N LEU A 233 11.08 -15.94 -21.37
CA LEU A 233 12.50 -15.82 -21.02
C LEU A 233 12.73 -15.76 -19.50
N PHE A 234 11.79 -15.18 -18.74
CA PHE A 234 11.86 -15.23 -17.27
C PHE A 234 11.67 -16.65 -16.75
N VAL A 235 10.70 -17.39 -17.28
CA VAL A 235 10.47 -18.80 -16.90
C VAL A 235 11.72 -19.66 -17.17
N GLU A 236 12.38 -19.46 -18.30
CA GLU A 236 13.59 -20.22 -18.67
C GLU A 236 14.83 -19.84 -17.86
N THR A 237 15.04 -18.54 -17.64
CA THR A 237 16.31 -18.03 -17.11
C THR A 237 16.27 -17.62 -15.64
N SER A 238 15.09 -17.45 -15.06
CA SER A 238 14.87 -16.87 -13.73
C SER A 238 15.55 -15.50 -13.51
N ASN A 239 15.77 -14.76 -14.59
CA ASN A 239 16.44 -13.46 -14.54
C ASN A 239 15.41 -12.34 -14.37
N GLU A 240 15.42 -11.68 -13.21
CA GLU A 240 14.49 -10.61 -12.81
C GLU A 240 14.34 -9.49 -13.86
N LYS A 241 15.38 -9.24 -14.67
CA LYS A 241 15.30 -8.28 -15.77
C LYS A 241 14.15 -8.55 -16.75
N TYR A 242 13.82 -9.82 -16.96
CA TYR A 242 12.74 -10.19 -17.86
C TYR A 242 11.36 -10.05 -17.18
N ALA A 243 11.29 -10.29 -15.87
CA ALA A 243 10.09 -10.00 -15.08
C ALA A 243 9.73 -8.51 -15.13
N ASP A 244 10.72 -7.63 -14.88
CA ASP A 244 10.55 -6.17 -14.98
C ASP A 244 10.15 -5.74 -16.41
N LYS A 245 10.71 -6.39 -17.41
CA LYS A 245 10.39 -6.10 -18.81
C LYS A 245 8.95 -6.49 -19.16
N THR A 246 8.49 -7.64 -18.66
CA THR A 246 7.11 -8.09 -18.83
C THR A 246 6.14 -7.11 -18.20
N GLN A 247 6.42 -6.65 -16.96
CA GLN A 247 5.57 -5.68 -16.27
C GLN A 247 5.48 -4.36 -17.07
N LYS A 248 6.59 -3.86 -17.61
CA LYS A 248 6.58 -2.64 -18.43
C LYS A 248 5.75 -2.78 -19.70
N PHE A 249 5.79 -3.94 -20.34
CA PHE A 249 4.94 -4.19 -21.51
C PHE A 249 3.48 -4.29 -21.14
N GLU A 250 3.15 -4.96 -20.03
CA GLU A 250 1.76 -5.06 -19.54
C GLU A 250 1.20 -3.68 -19.20
N ASP A 251 1.95 -2.83 -18.49
CA ASP A 251 1.57 -1.44 -18.23
C ASP A 251 1.31 -0.66 -19.54
N THR A 252 2.13 -0.89 -20.57
CA THR A 252 1.96 -0.26 -21.90
C THR A 252 0.73 -0.78 -22.59
N ILE A 253 0.48 -2.10 -22.57
CA ILE A 253 -0.68 -2.75 -23.18
C ILE A 253 -1.97 -2.18 -22.58
N ASN A 254 -2.05 -2.07 -21.25
CA ASN A 254 -3.21 -1.52 -20.54
C ASN A 254 -3.49 -0.06 -20.96
N ASN A 255 -2.44 0.76 -21.05
CA ASN A 255 -2.60 2.15 -21.49
C ASN A 255 -3.09 2.26 -22.93
N VAL A 256 -2.52 1.45 -23.85
CA VAL A 256 -2.95 1.42 -25.27
C VAL A 256 -4.37 0.94 -25.41
N ASP A 257 -4.75 -0.14 -24.71
CA ASP A 257 -6.12 -0.68 -24.74
C ASP A 257 -7.12 0.36 -24.23
N GLU A 258 -6.82 1.05 -23.12
CA GLU A 258 -7.70 2.09 -22.58
C GLU A 258 -7.89 3.25 -23.56
N GLU A 259 -6.82 3.76 -24.20
CA GLU A 259 -6.90 4.86 -25.14
C GLU A 259 -7.60 4.45 -26.45
N LEU A 260 -7.27 3.26 -26.96
CA LEU A 260 -7.89 2.70 -28.18
C LEU A 260 -9.38 2.43 -27.96
N THR A 261 -9.74 1.84 -26.82
CA THR A 261 -11.14 1.59 -26.47
C THR A 261 -11.94 2.89 -26.38
N LYS A 262 -11.41 3.93 -25.69
CA LYS A 262 -12.05 5.26 -25.62
C LYS A 262 -12.25 5.85 -27.01
N TYR A 263 -11.23 5.77 -27.86
CA TYR A 263 -11.26 6.28 -29.22
C TYR A 263 -12.32 5.57 -30.07
N LEU A 264 -12.40 4.25 -29.99
CA LEU A 264 -13.39 3.44 -30.71
C LEU A 264 -14.83 3.70 -30.21
N ILE A 265 -15.02 3.91 -28.90
CA ILE A 265 -16.32 4.31 -28.33
C ILE A 265 -16.74 5.69 -28.86
N GLU A 266 -15.84 6.67 -28.88
CA GLU A 266 -16.13 7.99 -29.46
C GLU A 266 -16.48 7.86 -30.96
N LEU A 267 -15.73 7.05 -31.71
CA LEU A 267 -15.97 6.80 -33.14
C LEU A 267 -17.30 6.10 -33.39
N SER A 268 -17.77 5.23 -32.49
CA SER A 268 -19.08 4.56 -32.60
C SER A 268 -20.29 5.52 -32.60
N SER A 269 -20.09 6.74 -32.10
CA SER A 269 -21.11 7.79 -32.06
C SER A 269 -21.23 8.55 -33.39
N GLU A 270 -20.31 8.33 -34.33
CA GLU A 270 -20.30 8.99 -35.64
C GLU A 270 -21.06 8.16 -36.70
N GLN A 271 -21.28 8.74 -37.89
CA GLN A 271 -21.98 8.05 -38.95
C GLN A 271 -21.09 7.01 -39.63
N LEU A 272 -21.18 5.77 -39.18
CA LEU A 272 -20.54 4.61 -39.77
C LEU A 272 -21.54 3.81 -40.62
N ASN A 273 -21.09 3.26 -41.73
CA ASN A 273 -21.88 2.26 -42.44
C ASN A 273 -21.81 0.90 -41.73
N GLN A 274 -22.64 -0.08 -42.18
CA GLN A 274 -22.74 -1.38 -41.54
C GLN A 274 -21.38 -2.11 -41.47
N HIS A 275 -20.61 -2.09 -42.56
CA HIS A 275 -19.29 -2.74 -42.62
C HIS A 275 -18.26 -2.09 -41.69
N GLU A 276 -18.28 -0.77 -41.63
CA GLU A 276 -17.41 -0.01 -40.68
C GLU A 276 -17.78 -0.30 -39.23
N SER A 277 -19.06 -0.44 -38.89
CA SER A 277 -19.54 -0.82 -37.58
C SER A 277 -19.12 -2.24 -37.19
N GLU A 278 -19.15 -3.18 -38.13
CA GLU A 278 -18.65 -4.56 -37.92
C GLU A 278 -17.12 -4.58 -37.66
N ILE A 279 -16.34 -3.78 -38.42
CA ILE A 279 -14.91 -3.63 -38.18
C ILE A 279 -14.65 -3.02 -36.81
N LEU A 280 -15.38 -1.97 -36.41
CA LEU A 280 -15.22 -1.32 -35.11
C LEU A 280 -15.45 -2.32 -33.97
N SER A 281 -16.51 -3.12 -34.02
CA SER A 281 -16.77 -4.16 -33.02
C SER A 281 -15.62 -5.18 -32.97
N SER A 282 -15.15 -5.61 -34.13
CA SER A 282 -14.02 -6.55 -34.21
C SER A 282 -12.72 -5.97 -33.61
N LEU A 283 -12.46 -4.66 -33.80
CA LEU A 283 -11.31 -3.99 -33.20
C LEU A 283 -11.42 -3.93 -31.66
N LEU A 284 -12.61 -3.65 -31.12
CA LEU A 284 -12.86 -3.66 -29.67
C LEU A 284 -12.62 -5.05 -29.05
N ASP A 285 -13.14 -6.09 -29.70
CA ASP A 285 -12.95 -7.46 -29.22
C ASP A 285 -11.46 -7.88 -29.30
N SER A 286 -10.79 -7.54 -30.40
CA SER A 286 -9.35 -7.85 -30.58
C SER A 286 -8.47 -7.10 -29.61
N SER A 287 -8.81 -5.85 -29.26
CA SER A 287 -8.05 -5.06 -28.27
C SER A 287 -8.07 -5.77 -26.91
N ARG A 288 -9.25 -6.20 -26.48
CA ARG A 288 -9.42 -6.93 -25.23
C ARG A 288 -8.71 -8.28 -25.21
N ASP A 289 -8.68 -8.99 -26.35
CA ASP A 289 -7.96 -10.27 -26.42
C ASP A 289 -6.45 -10.07 -26.33
N LEU A 290 -5.92 -8.98 -26.89
CA LEU A 290 -4.51 -8.63 -26.78
C LEU A 290 -4.12 -8.19 -25.35
N GLU A 291 -4.98 -7.44 -24.68
CA GLU A 291 -4.80 -7.08 -23.27
C GLU A 291 -4.72 -8.33 -22.39
N ARG A 292 -5.60 -9.31 -22.62
CA ARG A 292 -5.56 -10.60 -21.91
C ARG A 292 -4.24 -11.35 -22.11
N ILE A 293 -3.61 -11.25 -23.29
CA ILE A 293 -2.28 -11.83 -23.49
C ILE A 293 -1.25 -11.16 -22.56
N GLY A 294 -1.32 -9.85 -22.41
CA GLY A 294 -0.53 -9.09 -21.43
C GLY A 294 -0.75 -9.58 -19.99
N ASP A 295 -2.01 -9.68 -19.58
CA ASP A 295 -2.42 -10.19 -18.26
C ASP A 295 -1.91 -11.60 -17.99
N HIS A 296 -2.00 -12.50 -18.96
CA HIS A 296 -1.49 -13.86 -18.82
C HIS A 296 0.03 -13.89 -18.78
N SER A 297 0.72 -13.01 -19.50
CA SER A 297 2.17 -12.90 -19.46
C SER A 297 2.67 -12.50 -18.06
N ILE A 298 2.05 -11.50 -17.43
CA ILE A 298 2.40 -11.15 -16.05
C ILE A 298 1.95 -12.22 -15.04
N GLY A 299 0.88 -12.95 -15.35
CA GLY A 299 0.45 -14.13 -14.58
C GLY A 299 1.52 -15.22 -14.53
N LEU A 300 2.18 -15.50 -15.66
CA LEU A 300 3.31 -16.45 -15.73
C LEU A 300 4.50 -15.98 -14.87
N VAL A 301 4.84 -14.70 -14.92
CA VAL A 301 5.89 -14.11 -14.08
C VAL A 301 5.58 -14.34 -12.60
N ARG A 302 4.38 -14.00 -12.14
CA ARG A 302 3.97 -14.17 -10.73
C ARG A 302 4.01 -15.64 -10.28
N LEU A 303 3.62 -16.57 -11.15
CA LEU A 303 3.71 -18.01 -10.87
C LEU A 303 5.16 -18.45 -10.70
N MET A 304 6.06 -17.96 -11.57
CA MET A 304 7.47 -18.31 -11.50
C MET A 304 8.16 -17.71 -10.28
N GLU A 305 7.89 -16.45 -9.92
CA GLU A 305 8.34 -15.81 -8.68
C GLU A 305 7.92 -16.61 -7.45
N HIS A 306 6.66 -17.07 -7.44
CA HIS A 306 6.15 -17.92 -6.36
C HIS A 306 6.91 -19.25 -6.26
N ASN A 307 7.21 -19.90 -7.39
CA ASN A 307 7.98 -21.14 -7.43
C ASN A 307 9.41 -20.92 -6.92
N ILE A 308 10.07 -19.86 -7.37
CA ILE A 308 11.42 -19.48 -6.91
C ILE A 308 11.41 -19.23 -5.39
N SER A 309 10.43 -18.52 -4.87
CA SER A 309 10.33 -18.21 -3.43
C SER A 309 10.12 -19.45 -2.56
N LYS A 310 9.67 -20.56 -3.13
CA LYS A 310 9.42 -21.84 -2.45
C LYS A 310 10.43 -22.95 -2.79
N ASP A 311 11.51 -22.61 -3.51
CA ASP A 311 12.49 -23.58 -4.02
C ASP A 311 11.86 -24.74 -4.84
N ILE A 312 10.75 -24.44 -5.54
CA ILE A 312 10.08 -25.42 -6.40
C ILE A 312 10.80 -25.42 -7.76
N THR A 313 11.34 -26.56 -8.16
CA THR A 313 11.99 -26.77 -9.45
C THR A 313 11.11 -27.62 -10.38
N PHE A 314 11.07 -27.28 -11.65
CA PHE A 314 10.38 -28.08 -12.64
C PHE A 314 11.11 -29.41 -12.87
N SER A 315 10.35 -30.48 -13.10
CA SER A 315 10.94 -31.76 -13.50
C SER A 315 11.53 -31.67 -14.92
N PRO A 316 12.54 -32.50 -15.26
CA PRO A 316 13.08 -32.50 -16.63
C PRO A 316 12.04 -32.79 -17.72
N ALA A 317 10.96 -33.51 -17.38
CA ALA A 317 9.85 -33.76 -18.28
C ALA A 317 9.01 -32.49 -18.51
N ALA A 318 8.72 -31.72 -17.43
CA ALA A 318 7.98 -30.47 -17.52
C ALA A 318 8.76 -29.40 -18.30
N VAL A 319 10.09 -29.28 -18.08
CA VAL A 319 10.94 -28.37 -18.86
C VAL A 319 10.85 -28.69 -20.34
N LYS A 320 10.94 -29.98 -20.70
CA LYS A 320 10.83 -30.41 -22.10
C LYS A 320 9.47 -30.13 -22.74
N GLU A 321 8.38 -30.20 -21.97
CA GLU A 321 7.05 -29.84 -22.45
C GLU A 321 6.91 -28.33 -22.64
N ILE A 322 7.48 -27.52 -21.76
CA ILE A 322 7.53 -26.06 -21.86
C ILE A 322 8.30 -25.62 -23.11
N ASP A 323 9.45 -26.25 -23.41
CA ASP A 323 10.26 -25.97 -24.60
C ASP A 323 9.58 -26.32 -25.94
N GLN A 324 8.47 -27.06 -25.91
CA GLN A 324 7.69 -27.45 -27.08
C GLN A 324 6.50 -26.54 -27.37
N LEU A 325 6.17 -25.64 -26.41
CA LEU A 325 5.11 -24.63 -26.55
C LEU A 325 5.60 -23.41 -27.33
#